data_bede88b3b1600d7fa111e2831352aac7
#
_entry.id   bede88b3b1600d7fa111e2831352aac7
#
_cell.length_a   1.000
_cell.length_b   1.000
_cell.length_c   1.000
_cell.angle_alpha   90.00
_cell.angle_beta   90.00
_cell.angle_gamma   90.00
#
_symmetry.space_group_name_H-M   'P 1'
#
loop_
_entity.id
_entity.type
_entity.pdbx_description
1 polymer ?
#
loop_
_entity_poly.entity_id
_entity_poly.type
_entity_poly.pdbx_seq_one_letter_code
_entity_poly.pdbx_strand_id
1 'polypeptide(L)'
;KGRMGIEAVAAINAASDLTLSAALDLGDSLDKLTQTGTEIVVDFTHPDSVMKNLEFAISNGIHLVVGTTGFDEKKLSQLKDLLSKQPKVGALIAPNFGLGAVLMMQFSQTAAKYFESAEIIELHHANKVDAPSGTATRTAEMITDARKASKKGVMPDATKSSLPGARGAKVGDVPIHSVRSHGYVAHQEVIFGDAGETLTIRHDSIDRAGFMPGVLIGIRNVAKYPGLTIGLENYMEGM
;
A
#
# COMPACT_ATOMS: atom_id res chain seq x y z
N LYS A 1 9.09 -3.08 -17.57
CA LYS A 1 9.89 -1.84 -17.73
C LYS A 1 9.02 -0.58 -17.67
N GLY A 2 7.91 -0.64 -16.91
CA GLY A 2 7.10 0.52 -16.55
C GLY A 2 7.81 1.43 -15.55
N ARG A 3 7.21 2.59 -15.23
CA ARG A 3 7.81 3.61 -14.35
C ARG A 3 8.29 3.07 -13.00
N MET A 4 7.50 2.22 -12.33
CA MET A 4 7.90 1.58 -11.06
C MET A 4 8.96 0.50 -11.26
N GLY A 5 8.88 -0.27 -12.35
CA GLY A 5 9.85 -1.32 -12.66
C GLY A 5 11.25 -0.77 -12.91
N ILE A 6 11.38 0.41 -13.53
CA ILE A 6 12.67 1.08 -13.74
C ILE A 6 13.31 1.43 -12.40
N GLU A 7 12.54 2.03 -11.47
CA GLU A 7 13.03 2.38 -10.13
C GLU A 7 13.41 1.12 -9.32
N ALA A 8 12.60 0.06 -9.40
CA ALA A 8 12.90 -1.20 -8.72
C ALA A 8 14.20 -1.84 -9.22
N VAL A 9 14.41 -1.87 -10.54
CA VAL A 9 15.65 -2.37 -11.14
C VAL A 9 16.86 -1.53 -10.68
N ALA A 10 16.74 -0.21 -10.68
CA ALA A 10 17.80 0.68 -10.21
C ALA A 10 18.14 0.44 -8.74
N ALA A 11 17.11 0.32 -7.89
CA ALA A 11 17.29 0.09 -6.45
C ALA A 11 17.91 -1.28 -6.15
N ILE A 12 17.49 -2.34 -6.85
CA ILE A 12 18.05 -3.69 -6.69
C ILE A 12 19.52 -3.70 -7.13
N ASN A 13 19.86 -3.09 -8.25
CA ASN A 13 21.24 -3.00 -8.74
C ASN A 13 22.15 -2.17 -7.83
N ALA A 14 21.61 -1.20 -7.08
CA ALA A 14 22.36 -0.41 -6.13
C ALA A 14 22.57 -1.12 -4.77
N ALA A 15 21.79 -2.16 -4.47
CA ALA A 15 21.88 -2.90 -3.22
C ALA A 15 22.99 -3.96 -3.30
N SER A 16 23.93 -3.92 -2.36
CA SER A 16 25.10 -4.83 -2.35
C SER A 16 24.76 -6.30 -1.99
N ASP A 17 23.60 -6.53 -1.41
CA ASP A 17 23.09 -7.82 -0.93
C ASP A 17 22.06 -8.47 -1.88
N LEU A 18 21.77 -7.84 -3.01
CA LEU A 18 20.80 -8.33 -3.99
C LEU A 18 21.43 -8.46 -5.38
N THR A 19 20.88 -9.38 -6.18
CA THR A 19 21.27 -9.58 -7.58
C THR A 19 20.02 -9.59 -8.44
N LEU A 20 19.97 -8.74 -9.46
CA LEU A 20 18.89 -8.76 -10.45
C LEU A 20 19.07 -9.94 -11.40
N SER A 21 18.25 -10.97 -11.25
CA SER A 21 18.29 -12.18 -12.10
C SER A 21 17.61 -11.96 -13.47
N ALA A 22 16.49 -11.24 -13.48
CA ALA A 22 15.75 -10.92 -14.69
C ALA A 22 14.91 -9.63 -14.53
N ALA A 23 14.68 -8.92 -15.63
CA ALA A 23 13.74 -7.81 -15.72
C ALA A 23 12.78 -8.07 -16.87
N LEU A 24 11.53 -8.43 -16.55
CA LEU A 24 10.52 -8.81 -17.54
C LEU A 24 9.61 -7.63 -17.87
N ASP A 25 9.04 -7.66 -19.08
CA ASP A 25 8.04 -6.72 -19.56
C ASP A 25 6.88 -7.47 -20.24
N LEU A 26 5.88 -6.73 -20.68
CA LEU A 26 4.76 -7.29 -21.43
C LEU A 26 5.28 -8.06 -22.67
N GLY A 27 4.85 -9.32 -22.78
CA GLY A 27 5.25 -10.24 -23.85
C GLY A 27 6.47 -11.11 -23.54
N ASP A 28 7.21 -10.85 -22.47
CA ASP A 28 8.28 -11.75 -22.04
C ASP A 28 7.71 -13.04 -21.42
N SER A 29 8.42 -14.17 -21.63
CA SER A 29 8.05 -15.44 -21.00
C SER A 29 8.41 -15.44 -19.52
N LEU A 30 7.48 -15.88 -18.67
CA LEU A 30 7.72 -16.11 -17.24
C LEU A 30 8.75 -17.21 -16.97
N ASP A 31 8.98 -18.14 -17.94
CA ASP A 31 9.97 -19.21 -17.81
C ASP A 31 11.39 -18.67 -17.59
N LYS A 32 11.68 -17.42 -18.00
CA LYS A 32 12.94 -16.77 -17.70
C LYS A 32 13.23 -16.73 -16.19
N LEU A 33 12.20 -16.61 -15.35
CA LEU A 33 12.36 -16.57 -13.89
C LEU A 33 12.97 -17.87 -13.37
N THR A 34 12.49 -19.01 -13.84
CA THR A 34 13.04 -20.33 -13.45
C THR A 34 14.40 -20.59 -14.07
N GLN A 35 14.60 -20.19 -15.32
CA GLN A 35 15.88 -20.34 -16.04
C GLN A 35 17.01 -19.54 -15.41
N THR A 36 16.71 -18.38 -14.81
CA THR A 36 17.69 -17.52 -14.15
C THR A 36 17.85 -17.77 -12.65
N GLY A 37 17.13 -18.76 -12.09
CA GLY A 37 17.19 -19.08 -10.66
C GLY A 37 16.63 -17.95 -9.79
N THR A 38 15.58 -17.29 -10.23
CA THR A 38 14.94 -16.20 -9.48
C THR A 38 14.35 -16.73 -8.17
N GLU A 39 14.70 -16.13 -7.05
CA GLU A 39 14.18 -16.48 -5.73
C GLU A 39 12.98 -15.62 -5.32
N ILE A 40 12.95 -14.35 -5.75
CA ILE A 40 11.92 -13.38 -5.37
C ILE A 40 11.50 -12.58 -6.62
N VAL A 41 10.19 -12.47 -6.86
CA VAL A 41 9.61 -11.59 -7.89
C VAL A 41 9.06 -10.33 -7.24
N VAL A 42 9.42 -9.17 -7.80
CA VAL A 42 8.78 -7.88 -7.52
C VAL A 42 7.78 -7.59 -8.64
N ASP A 43 6.49 -7.56 -8.34
CA ASP A 43 5.44 -7.34 -9.33
C ASP A 43 4.83 -5.93 -9.23
N PHE A 44 5.04 -5.13 -10.27
CA PHE A 44 4.42 -3.82 -10.52
C PHE A 44 3.72 -3.82 -11.88
N THR A 45 2.98 -4.86 -12.18
CA THR A 45 2.31 -5.04 -13.47
C THR A 45 0.90 -4.40 -13.47
N HIS A 46 -0.08 -5.08 -14.00
CA HIS A 46 -1.46 -4.60 -14.12
C HIS A 46 -2.43 -5.56 -13.40
N PRO A 47 -3.56 -5.07 -12.83
CA PRO A 47 -4.55 -5.90 -12.14
C PRO A 47 -5.08 -7.10 -12.94
N ASP A 48 -5.07 -7.02 -14.29
CA ASP A 48 -5.52 -8.10 -15.17
C ASP A 48 -4.48 -9.20 -15.38
N SER A 49 -3.19 -8.89 -15.21
CA SER A 49 -2.08 -9.84 -15.42
C SER A 49 -1.48 -10.38 -14.12
N VAL A 50 -1.63 -9.66 -13.02
CA VAL A 50 -0.95 -9.98 -11.76
C VAL A 50 -1.22 -11.40 -11.30
N MET A 51 -2.47 -11.87 -11.29
CA MET A 51 -2.80 -13.20 -10.78
C MET A 51 -2.07 -14.32 -11.52
N LYS A 52 -1.95 -14.22 -12.85
CA LYS A 52 -1.19 -15.18 -13.66
C LYS A 52 0.29 -15.20 -13.27
N ASN A 53 0.89 -14.03 -13.04
CA ASN A 53 2.28 -13.91 -12.62
C ASN A 53 2.50 -14.56 -11.24
N LEU A 54 1.60 -14.27 -10.29
CA LEU A 54 1.67 -14.80 -8.93
C LEU A 54 1.49 -16.32 -8.90
N GLU A 55 0.54 -16.86 -9.66
CA GLU A 55 0.31 -18.30 -9.78
C GLU A 55 1.55 -19.01 -10.33
N PHE A 56 2.17 -18.46 -11.38
CA PHE A 56 3.42 -19.01 -11.92
C PHE A 56 4.54 -19.00 -10.86
N ALA A 57 4.76 -17.87 -10.19
CA ALA A 57 5.82 -17.74 -9.21
C ALA A 57 5.61 -18.70 -8.02
N ILE A 58 4.41 -18.72 -7.43
CA ILE A 58 4.08 -19.62 -6.32
C ILE A 58 4.29 -21.09 -6.71
N SER A 59 3.80 -21.49 -7.89
CA SER A 59 3.92 -22.88 -8.38
C SER A 59 5.37 -23.33 -8.56
N ASN A 60 6.28 -22.37 -8.77
CA ASN A 60 7.71 -22.62 -8.92
C ASN A 60 8.52 -22.32 -7.63
N GLY A 61 7.86 -22.12 -6.49
CA GLY A 61 8.53 -21.89 -5.21
C GLY A 61 9.18 -20.52 -5.06
N ILE A 62 8.80 -19.53 -5.88
CA ILE A 62 9.36 -18.18 -5.90
C ILE A 62 8.54 -17.27 -5.00
N HIS A 63 9.20 -16.53 -4.12
CA HIS A 63 8.57 -15.55 -3.24
C HIS A 63 8.09 -14.29 -3.99
N LEU A 64 7.18 -13.53 -3.39
CA LEU A 64 6.48 -12.44 -4.05
C LEU A 64 6.47 -11.15 -3.24
N VAL A 65 6.82 -10.04 -3.87
CA VAL A 65 6.66 -8.67 -3.37
C VAL A 65 5.79 -7.91 -4.38
N VAL A 66 4.55 -7.62 -4.02
CA VAL A 66 3.52 -7.18 -4.96
C VAL A 66 3.06 -5.77 -4.63
N GLY A 67 3.27 -4.85 -5.57
CA GLY A 67 2.78 -3.47 -5.53
C GLY A 67 1.65 -3.21 -6.53
N THR A 68 1.30 -4.20 -7.34
CA THR A 68 0.12 -4.12 -8.20
C THR A 68 -1.15 -4.09 -7.33
N THR A 69 -2.10 -3.24 -7.70
CA THR A 69 -3.39 -3.06 -6.99
C THR A 69 -4.50 -3.94 -7.60
N GLY A 70 -5.71 -3.84 -7.05
CA GLY A 70 -6.90 -4.52 -7.60
C GLY A 70 -7.10 -5.94 -7.08
N PHE A 71 -6.69 -6.20 -5.84
CA PHE A 71 -7.02 -7.43 -5.12
C PHE A 71 -8.36 -7.27 -4.39
N ASP A 72 -9.31 -8.11 -4.74
CA ASP A 72 -10.57 -8.33 -4.03
C ASP A 72 -10.48 -9.57 -3.14
N GLU A 73 -11.51 -9.82 -2.35
CA GLU A 73 -11.57 -10.99 -1.44
C GLU A 73 -11.40 -12.32 -2.20
N LYS A 74 -11.93 -12.42 -3.42
CA LYS A 74 -11.81 -13.61 -4.26
C LYS A 74 -10.37 -13.90 -4.66
N LYS A 75 -9.66 -12.87 -5.15
CA LYS A 75 -8.23 -12.98 -5.51
C LYS A 75 -7.38 -13.29 -4.28
N LEU A 76 -7.65 -12.67 -3.13
CA LEU A 76 -6.94 -12.96 -1.89
C LEU A 76 -7.17 -14.38 -1.40
N SER A 77 -8.40 -14.90 -1.49
CA SER A 77 -8.70 -16.31 -1.18
C SER A 77 -7.96 -17.26 -2.11
N GLN A 78 -7.98 -17.00 -3.41
CA GLN A 78 -7.24 -17.79 -4.41
C GLN A 78 -5.73 -17.83 -4.11
N LEU A 79 -5.13 -16.70 -3.72
CA LEU A 79 -3.72 -16.65 -3.33
C LEU A 79 -3.42 -17.46 -2.08
N LYS A 80 -4.30 -17.41 -1.06
CA LYS A 80 -4.16 -18.25 0.14
C LYS A 80 -4.20 -19.73 -0.20
N ASP A 81 -5.08 -20.13 -1.11
CA ASP A 81 -5.20 -21.52 -1.56
C ASP A 81 -3.95 -21.98 -2.34
N LEU A 82 -3.37 -21.10 -3.17
CA LEU A 82 -2.12 -21.39 -3.87
C LEU A 82 -0.94 -21.53 -2.89
N LEU A 83 -0.80 -20.58 -1.96
CA LEU A 83 0.26 -20.57 -0.96
C LEU A 83 0.16 -21.76 0.02
N SER A 84 -1.06 -22.25 0.32
CA SER A 84 -1.24 -23.45 1.14
C SER A 84 -0.58 -24.71 0.55
N LYS A 85 -0.46 -24.77 -0.78
CA LYS A 85 0.20 -25.85 -1.51
C LYS A 85 1.73 -25.67 -1.59
N GLN A 86 2.22 -24.49 -1.25
CA GLN A 86 3.63 -24.11 -1.25
C GLN A 86 4.01 -23.46 0.09
N PRO A 87 4.01 -24.21 1.19
CA PRO A 87 4.05 -23.69 2.55
C PRO A 87 5.34 -22.93 2.92
N LYS A 88 6.36 -22.95 2.05
CA LYS A 88 7.61 -22.21 2.24
C LYS A 88 7.60 -20.85 1.53
N VAL A 89 6.66 -20.62 0.60
CA VAL A 89 6.60 -19.40 -0.19
C VAL A 89 5.93 -18.29 0.61
N GLY A 90 6.58 -17.13 0.72
CA GLY A 90 6.01 -15.89 1.25
C GLY A 90 5.53 -14.99 0.11
N ALA A 91 4.42 -14.32 0.33
CA ALA A 91 3.88 -13.31 -0.57
C ALA A 91 3.48 -12.06 0.22
N LEU A 92 4.11 -10.94 -0.08
CA LEU A 92 3.75 -9.62 0.43
C LEU A 92 2.89 -8.89 -0.62
N ILE A 93 1.68 -8.50 -0.27
CA ILE A 93 0.90 -7.51 -1.02
C ILE A 93 0.94 -6.21 -0.24
N ALA A 94 1.60 -5.18 -0.78
CA ALA A 94 1.69 -3.88 -0.14
C ALA A 94 0.93 -2.82 -0.96
N PRO A 95 -0.17 -2.27 -0.42
CA PRO A 95 -0.88 -1.16 -1.06
C PRO A 95 -0.03 0.10 -1.20
N ASN A 96 1.01 0.22 -0.38
CA ASN A 96 1.99 1.29 -0.43
C ASN A 96 3.36 0.80 0.07
N PHE A 97 4.43 1.18 -0.65
CA PHE A 97 5.83 0.93 -0.28
C PHE A 97 6.54 2.18 0.25
N GLY A 98 5.89 3.33 0.27
CA GLY A 98 6.46 4.55 0.84
C GLY A 98 6.51 4.45 2.37
N LEU A 99 7.70 4.40 2.96
CA LEU A 99 7.86 4.26 4.42
C LEU A 99 7.14 5.37 5.18
N GLY A 100 7.25 6.61 4.72
CA GLY A 100 6.54 7.74 5.33
C GLY A 100 5.01 7.59 5.26
N ALA A 101 4.46 7.03 4.17
CA ALA A 101 3.03 6.78 4.05
C ALA A 101 2.59 5.66 5.02
N VAL A 102 3.37 4.60 5.14
CA VAL A 102 3.07 3.50 6.08
C VAL A 102 3.12 3.99 7.52
N LEU A 103 4.15 4.75 7.89
CA LEU A 103 4.26 5.35 9.23
C LEU A 103 3.13 6.33 9.51
N MET A 104 2.76 7.18 8.54
CA MET A 104 1.60 8.08 8.66
C MET A 104 0.32 7.28 8.96
N MET A 105 0.08 6.17 8.27
CA MET A 105 -1.10 5.31 8.52
C MET A 105 -1.07 4.71 9.94
N GLN A 106 0.08 4.17 10.38
CA GLN A 106 0.24 3.59 11.73
C GLN A 106 0.09 4.65 12.83
N PHE A 107 0.70 5.82 12.67
CA PHE A 107 0.56 6.93 13.62
C PHE A 107 -0.87 7.44 13.68
N SER A 108 -1.56 7.50 12.53
CA SER A 108 -2.98 7.87 12.44
C SER A 108 -3.87 6.85 13.15
N GLN A 109 -3.61 5.57 12.99
CA GLN A 109 -4.30 4.51 13.73
C GLN A 109 -4.10 4.64 15.25
N THR A 110 -2.90 5.01 15.67
CA THR A 110 -2.60 5.23 17.09
C THR A 110 -3.32 6.47 17.62
N ALA A 111 -3.21 7.62 16.93
CA ALA A 111 -3.84 8.88 17.30
C ALA A 111 -5.38 8.76 17.38
N ALA A 112 -5.99 7.99 16.48
CA ALA A 112 -7.44 7.78 16.42
C ALA A 112 -8.07 7.25 17.71
N LYS A 113 -7.28 6.62 18.57
CA LYS A 113 -7.73 6.11 19.88
C LYS A 113 -7.94 7.22 20.92
N TYR A 114 -7.34 8.37 20.71
CA TYR A 114 -7.30 9.48 21.68
C TYR A 114 -8.18 10.66 21.26
N PHE A 115 -8.15 11.04 19.98
CA PHE A 115 -8.82 12.22 19.46
C PHE A 115 -10.32 12.01 19.18
N GLU A 116 -11.13 13.07 19.31
CA GLU A 116 -12.58 13.03 19.08
C GLU A 116 -12.94 13.02 17.59
N SER A 117 -12.17 13.70 16.75
CA SER A 117 -12.43 13.78 15.30
C SER A 117 -11.18 13.48 14.47
N ALA A 118 -11.40 13.05 13.22
CA ALA A 118 -10.37 12.87 12.22
C ALA A 118 -10.91 13.21 10.84
N GLU A 119 -10.12 13.89 10.01
CA GLU A 119 -10.40 14.12 8.60
C GLU A 119 -9.14 13.86 7.78
N ILE A 120 -9.30 13.45 6.52
CA ILE A 120 -8.19 13.18 5.60
C ILE A 120 -8.28 14.11 4.40
N ILE A 121 -7.15 14.72 4.02
CA ILE A 121 -6.98 15.44 2.77
C ILE A 121 -5.93 14.70 1.95
N GLU A 122 -6.30 14.19 0.77
CA GLU A 122 -5.34 13.57 -0.14
C GLU A 122 -5.20 14.40 -1.43
N LEU A 123 -3.96 14.57 -1.89
CA LEU A 123 -3.66 15.44 -3.00
C LEU A 123 -2.81 14.69 -4.01
N HIS A 124 -3.31 14.62 -5.25
CA HIS A 124 -2.63 13.90 -6.34
C HIS A 124 -2.66 14.70 -7.64
N HIS A 125 -1.83 14.25 -8.57
CA HIS A 125 -1.81 14.80 -9.93
C HIS A 125 -3.18 14.67 -10.62
N ALA A 126 -3.47 15.57 -11.55
CA ALA A 126 -4.75 15.66 -12.24
C ALA A 126 -5.16 14.38 -13.02
N ASN A 127 -4.18 13.53 -13.39
CA ASN A 127 -4.42 12.30 -14.15
C ASN A 127 -4.69 11.06 -13.26
N LYS A 128 -4.88 11.22 -11.94
CA LYS A 128 -5.27 10.11 -11.07
C LYS A 128 -6.75 9.80 -11.27
N VAL A 129 -7.05 8.53 -11.59
CA VAL A 129 -8.39 8.10 -12.03
C VAL A 129 -9.34 7.75 -10.88
N ASP A 130 -8.79 7.36 -9.73
CA ASP A 130 -9.56 7.01 -8.54
C ASP A 130 -9.61 8.18 -7.55
N ALA A 131 -10.72 8.33 -6.85
CA ALA A 131 -10.92 9.25 -5.72
C ALA A 131 -11.99 8.66 -4.79
N PRO A 132 -11.70 8.51 -3.47
CA PRO A 132 -10.41 8.74 -2.80
C PRO A 132 -9.31 7.77 -3.26
N SER A 133 -8.05 8.13 -2.95
CA SER A 133 -6.91 7.23 -3.21
C SER A 133 -6.98 5.98 -2.33
N GLY A 134 -6.40 4.87 -2.81
CA GLY A 134 -6.34 3.62 -2.03
C GLY A 134 -5.66 3.80 -0.67
N THR A 135 -4.61 4.63 -0.58
CA THR A 135 -3.94 4.95 0.70
C THR A 135 -4.87 5.70 1.65
N ALA A 136 -5.63 6.69 1.14
CA ALA A 136 -6.56 7.44 1.98
C ALA A 136 -7.73 6.56 2.46
N THR A 137 -8.26 5.71 1.59
CA THR A 137 -9.29 4.71 1.95
C THR A 137 -8.78 3.79 3.05
N ARG A 138 -7.60 3.21 2.88
CA ARG A 138 -6.99 2.33 3.88
C ARG A 138 -6.72 3.05 5.21
N THR A 139 -6.23 4.28 5.17
CA THR A 139 -6.02 5.10 6.37
C THR A 139 -7.33 5.31 7.13
N ALA A 140 -8.41 5.65 6.42
CA ALA A 140 -9.72 5.85 7.02
C ALA A 140 -10.28 4.56 7.65
N GLU A 141 -10.09 3.40 7.01
CA GLU A 141 -10.45 2.10 7.58
C GLU A 141 -9.70 1.83 8.88
N MET A 142 -8.38 2.02 8.89
CA MET A 142 -7.54 1.83 10.09
C MET A 142 -7.95 2.77 11.23
N ILE A 143 -8.24 4.03 10.94
CA ILE A 143 -8.77 4.99 11.91
C ILE A 143 -10.13 4.53 12.46
N THR A 144 -11.04 4.14 11.57
CA THR A 144 -12.39 3.67 11.94
C THR A 144 -12.32 2.45 12.87
N ASP A 145 -11.48 1.48 12.54
CA ASP A 145 -11.31 0.25 13.33
C ASP A 145 -10.67 0.55 14.70
N ALA A 146 -9.65 1.43 14.74
CA ALA A 146 -9.02 1.84 16.00
C ALA A 146 -10.00 2.58 16.92
N ARG A 147 -10.85 3.47 16.35
CA ARG A 147 -11.90 4.17 17.10
C ARG A 147 -12.94 3.21 17.67
N LYS A 148 -13.43 2.26 16.86
CA LYS A 148 -14.36 1.21 17.30
C LYS A 148 -13.77 0.38 18.44
N ALA A 149 -12.53 -0.10 18.28
CA ALA A 149 -11.83 -0.87 19.30
C ALA A 149 -11.64 -0.11 20.62
N SER A 150 -11.46 1.22 20.54
CA SER A 150 -11.33 2.13 21.69
C SER A 150 -12.67 2.68 22.19
N LYS A 151 -13.79 2.20 21.67
CA LYS A 151 -15.16 2.62 22.05
C LYS A 151 -15.40 4.13 21.90
N LYS A 152 -14.74 4.78 20.96
CA LYS A 152 -14.98 6.18 20.62
C LYS A 152 -16.36 6.36 19.99
N GLY A 153 -17.03 7.45 20.34
CA GLY A 153 -18.33 7.82 19.81
C GLY A 153 -18.27 8.32 18.34
N VAL A 154 -19.43 8.73 17.85
CA VAL A 154 -19.55 9.39 16.53
C VAL A 154 -18.76 10.70 16.57
N MET A 155 -18.05 11.00 15.47
CA MET A 155 -17.33 12.27 15.35
C MET A 155 -18.30 13.44 15.33
N PRO A 156 -17.99 14.54 16.03
CA PRO A 156 -18.87 15.72 16.06
C PRO A 156 -18.94 16.37 14.67
N ASP A 157 -20.14 16.57 14.18
CA ASP A 157 -20.40 17.32 12.93
C ASP A 157 -21.78 17.99 13.06
N ALA A 158 -21.78 19.30 13.21
CA ALA A 158 -23.00 20.10 13.34
C ALA A 158 -23.54 20.64 12.00
N THR A 159 -23.00 20.16 10.88
CA THR A 159 -23.42 20.63 9.55
C THR A 159 -24.87 20.28 9.25
N LYS A 160 -25.72 21.30 9.09
CA LYS A 160 -27.15 21.15 8.78
C LYS A 160 -27.46 21.42 7.30
N SER A 161 -26.62 22.18 6.61
CA SER A 161 -26.78 22.55 5.21
C SER A 161 -25.43 22.55 4.50
N SER A 162 -25.33 21.85 3.38
CA SER A 162 -24.11 21.76 2.58
C SER A 162 -24.42 21.53 1.11
N LEU A 163 -23.53 21.97 0.24
CA LEU A 163 -23.53 21.53 -1.16
C LEU A 163 -23.09 20.05 -1.22
N PRO A 164 -23.57 19.27 -2.19
CA PRO A 164 -23.11 17.89 -2.39
C PRO A 164 -21.59 17.82 -2.47
N GLY A 165 -20.97 16.93 -1.69
CA GLY A 165 -19.53 16.72 -1.64
C GLY A 165 -18.73 17.70 -0.77
N ALA A 166 -19.33 18.75 -0.21
CA ALA A 166 -18.62 19.74 0.62
C ALA A 166 -17.94 19.13 1.86
N ARG A 167 -18.52 18.03 2.40
CA ARG A 167 -17.95 17.27 3.52
C ARG A 167 -17.13 16.04 3.07
N GLY A 168 -16.69 16.04 1.80
CA GLY A 168 -15.91 14.94 1.23
C GLY A 168 -16.70 13.64 1.05
N ALA A 169 -15.97 12.57 0.75
CA ALA A 169 -16.48 11.21 0.78
C ALA A 169 -16.26 10.60 2.17
N LYS A 170 -17.16 9.73 2.64
CA LYS A 170 -16.96 9.01 3.92
C LYS A 170 -16.53 7.58 3.68
N VAL A 171 -15.47 7.15 4.37
CA VAL A 171 -15.07 5.75 4.51
C VAL A 171 -15.15 5.40 6.00
N GLY A 172 -16.05 4.51 6.36
CA GLY A 172 -16.47 4.40 7.76
C GLY A 172 -17.04 5.74 8.25
N ASP A 173 -16.48 6.26 9.34
CA ASP A 173 -16.87 7.56 9.90
C ASP A 173 -15.97 8.70 9.46
N VAL A 174 -14.87 8.43 8.73
CA VAL A 174 -13.82 9.41 8.39
C VAL A 174 -14.13 10.11 7.07
N PRO A 175 -14.29 11.46 7.05
CA PRO A 175 -14.36 12.23 5.82
C PRO A 175 -13.01 12.25 5.09
N ILE A 176 -13.04 12.10 3.76
CA ILE A 176 -11.87 12.20 2.89
C ILE A 176 -12.13 13.25 1.83
N HIS A 177 -11.22 14.23 1.73
CA HIS A 177 -11.24 15.29 0.74
C HIS A 177 -10.16 15.02 -0.31
N SER A 178 -10.57 14.87 -1.58
CA SER A 178 -9.65 14.55 -2.68
C SER A 178 -9.34 15.78 -3.52
N VAL A 179 -8.07 16.18 -3.55
CA VAL A 179 -7.55 17.25 -4.38
C VAL A 179 -6.87 16.68 -5.62
N ARG A 180 -7.20 17.22 -6.80
CA ARG A 180 -6.58 16.88 -8.09
C ARG A 180 -6.05 18.14 -8.73
N SER A 181 -4.70 18.25 -8.87
CA SER A 181 -4.08 19.43 -9.46
C SER A 181 -2.72 19.09 -10.08
N HIS A 182 -2.30 19.92 -11.03
CA HIS A 182 -0.94 19.85 -11.55
C HIS A 182 0.07 20.21 -10.44
N GLY A 183 1.25 19.61 -10.49
CA GLY A 183 2.34 19.84 -9.52
C GLY A 183 2.35 18.85 -8.34
N TYR A 184 1.24 18.21 -8.00
CA TYR A 184 1.23 17.15 -7.00
C TYR A 184 1.65 15.80 -7.58
N VAL A 185 2.28 14.97 -6.74
CA VAL A 185 2.59 13.55 -7.04
C VAL A 185 1.62 12.68 -6.24
N ALA A 186 1.86 12.49 -4.94
CA ALA A 186 0.99 11.75 -4.04
C ALA A 186 1.23 12.25 -2.61
N HIS A 187 0.24 12.90 -2.03
CA HIS A 187 0.33 13.52 -0.71
C HIS A 187 -0.90 13.15 0.10
N GLN A 188 -0.74 13.06 1.41
CA GLN A 188 -1.85 12.87 2.32
C GLN A 188 -1.58 13.56 3.65
N GLU A 189 -2.62 14.20 4.17
CA GLU A 189 -2.66 14.83 5.47
C GLU A 189 -3.83 14.26 6.25
N VAL A 190 -3.58 13.85 7.50
CA VAL A 190 -4.59 13.40 8.44
C VAL A 190 -4.64 14.39 9.59
N ILE A 191 -5.79 15.00 9.77
CA ILE A 191 -6.03 16.03 10.79
C ILE A 191 -6.89 15.41 11.88
N PHE A 192 -6.37 15.40 13.09
CA PHE A 192 -7.10 15.01 14.30
C PHE A 192 -7.45 16.25 15.12
N GLY A 193 -8.62 16.26 15.73
CA GLY A 193 -9.07 17.37 16.55
C GLY A 193 -9.66 16.90 17.88
N ASP A 194 -9.36 17.68 18.92
CA ASP A 194 -9.96 17.57 20.24
C ASP A 194 -10.17 18.97 20.84
N ALA A 195 -10.75 19.05 22.05
CA ALA A 195 -10.96 20.31 22.73
C ALA A 195 -9.63 21.02 23.01
N GLY A 196 -9.41 22.14 22.32
CA GLY A 196 -8.24 22.99 22.51
C GLY A 196 -6.97 22.61 21.75
N GLU A 197 -6.98 21.51 20.97
CA GLU A 197 -5.81 21.10 20.19
C GLU A 197 -6.15 20.44 18.86
N THR A 198 -5.18 20.44 17.95
CA THR A 198 -5.19 19.64 16.73
C THR A 198 -3.84 18.95 16.57
N LEU A 199 -3.87 17.73 15.98
CA LEU A 199 -2.69 17.00 15.53
C LEU A 199 -2.80 16.79 14.04
N THR A 200 -1.80 17.19 13.27
CA THR A 200 -1.72 16.92 11.84
C THR A 200 -0.54 15.99 11.55
N ILE A 201 -0.81 14.90 10.85
CA ILE A 201 0.21 13.96 10.36
C ILE A 201 0.20 14.04 8.84
N ARG A 202 1.33 14.41 8.24
CA ARG A 202 1.44 14.61 6.79
C ARG A 202 2.57 13.80 6.19
N HIS A 203 2.31 13.24 5.02
CA HIS A 203 3.30 12.60 4.15
C HIS A 203 3.21 13.16 2.73
N ASP A 204 4.37 13.51 2.18
CA ASP A 204 4.52 14.02 0.82
C ASP A 204 5.44 13.08 0.03
N SER A 205 4.90 12.39 -0.97
CA SER A 205 5.68 11.64 -1.95
C SER A 205 6.02 12.56 -3.12
N ILE A 206 7.30 12.84 -3.29
CA ILE A 206 7.80 13.78 -4.29
C ILE A 206 8.27 13.05 -5.53
N ASP A 207 8.84 11.83 -5.34
CA ASP A 207 9.39 11.01 -6.41
C ASP A 207 9.10 9.52 -6.15
N ARG A 208 9.06 8.71 -7.22
CA ARG A 208 8.83 7.26 -7.14
C ARG A 208 9.99 6.50 -6.49
N ALA A 209 11.19 7.04 -6.52
CA ALA A 209 12.33 6.49 -5.80
C ALA A 209 12.04 6.35 -4.29
N GLY A 210 11.17 7.21 -3.72
CA GLY A 210 10.73 7.14 -2.34
C GLY A 210 10.01 5.84 -1.93
N PHE A 211 9.53 5.03 -2.90
CA PHE A 211 8.94 3.72 -2.64
C PHE A 211 10.00 2.60 -2.53
N MET A 212 11.19 2.81 -3.06
CA MET A 212 12.21 1.77 -3.20
C MET A 212 12.75 1.25 -1.88
N PRO A 213 12.96 2.07 -0.83
CA PRO A 213 13.33 1.54 0.48
C PRO A 213 12.33 0.49 1.01
N GLY A 214 11.03 0.73 0.85
CA GLY A 214 10.01 -0.25 1.25
C GLY A 214 9.98 -1.50 0.38
N VAL A 215 10.24 -1.38 -0.93
CA VAL A 215 10.40 -2.54 -1.82
C VAL A 215 11.57 -3.41 -1.37
N LEU A 216 12.72 -2.80 -1.03
CA LEU A 216 13.89 -3.53 -0.52
C LEU A 216 13.62 -4.20 0.83
N ILE A 217 12.85 -3.56 1.73
CA ILE A 217 12.37 -4.20 2.97
C ILE A 217 11.52 -5.43 2.62
N GLY A 218 10.59 -5.30 1.69
CA GLY A 218 9.77 -6.42 1.21
C GLY A 218 10.63 -7.59 0.72
N ILE A 219 11.60 -7.32 -0.16
CA ILE A 219 12.51 -8.33 -0.71
C ILE A 219 13.30 -9.04 0.40
N ARG A 220 13.89 -8.30 1.34
CA ARG A 220 14.75 -8.85 2.41
C ARG A 220 14.01 -9.67 3.45
N ASN A 221 12.70 -9.52 3.51
CA ASN A 221 11.91 -10.14 4.58
C ASN A 221 10.89 -11.18 4.07
N VAL A 222 10.44 -11.11 2.82
CA VAL A 222 9.35 -11.97 2.34
C VAL A 222 9.60 -13.47 2.53
N ALA A 223 10.82 -13.94 2.39
CA ALA A 223 11.19 -15.34 2.62
C ALA A 223 11.12 -15.77 4.10
N LYS A 224 11.18 -14.82 5.04
CA LYS A 224 11.08 -15.07 6.49
C LYS A 224 9.65 -15.23 6.97
N TYR A 225 8.66 -14.81 6.16
CA TYR A 225 7.24 -14.81 6.49
C TYR A 225 6.46 -15.62 5.44
N PRO A 226 6.47 -16.97 5.54
CA PRO A 226 5.70 -17.82 4.63
C PRO A 226 4.20 -17.54 4.70
N GLY A 227 3.52 -17.71 3.56
CA GLY A 227 2.10 -17.41 3.42
C GLY A 227 1.83 -15.97 2.93
N LEU A 228 0.60 -15.52 3.05
CA LEU A 228 0.16 -14.20 2.59
C LEU A 228 0.28 -13.16 3.70
N THR A 229 1.06 -12.12 3.45
CA THR A 229 1.12 -10.91 4.26
C THR A 229 0.53 -9.74 3.48
N ILE A 230 -0.35 -8.96 4.11
CA ILE A 230 -0.93 -7.75 3.51
C ILE A 230 -0.49 -6.54 4.33
N GLY A 231 0.20 -5.60 3.67
CA GLY A 231 0.74 -4.39 4.28
C GLY A 231 2.23 -4.52 4.63
N LEU A 232 3.00 -3.50 4.22
CA LEU A 232 4.44 -3.44 4.48
C LEU A 232 4.75 -3.29 5.97
N GLU A 233 3.83 -2.70 6.74
CA GLU A 233 3.94 -2.51 8.18
C GLU A 233 4.29 -3.78 8.94
N ASN A 234 3.83 -4.94 8.47
CA ASN A 234 4.12 -6.23 9.10
C ASN A 234 5.59 -6.66 8.97
N TYR A 235 6.35 -6.02 8.07
CA TYR A 235 7.78 -6.28 7.89
C TYR A 235 8.65 -5.16 8.49
N MET A 236 8.02 -4.15 9.08
CA MET A 236 8.70 -3.01 9.72
C MET A 236 8.79 -3.14 11.25
N GLU A 237 8.07 -4.10 11.85
CA GLU A 237 8.12 -4.36 13.28
C GLU A 237 9.49 -4.94 13.67
N GLY A 238 10.19 -4.25 14.57
CA GLY A 238 11.50 -4.67 15.08
C GLY A 238 12.72 -4.09 14.35
N MET A 239 12.53 -3.08 13.50
CA MET A 239 13.64 -2.30 12.95
C MET A 239 14.02 -1.14 13.86
#